data_d4062993010118e902ac13ae1e6a9e67
#
_entry.id   d4062993010118e902ac13ae1e6a9e67
#
_cell.length_a   1.000
_cell.length_b   1.000
_cell.length_c   1.000
_cell.angle_alpha   90.00
_cell.angle_beta   90.00
_cell.angle_gamma   90.00
#
_symmetry.space_group_name_H-M   'P 1'
#
loop_
_entity.id
_entity.type
_entity.pdbx_description
1 polymer ?
#
loop_
_entity_poly.entity_id
_entity_poly.type
_entity_poly.pdbx_seq_one_letter_code
_entity_poly.pdbx_strand_id
1 'polypeptide(L)'
;MKRAGSSSPASAPRARKDGRARSTAASGSAFASPSGAGESFSREYPALPESVAIVRAAVVAFATRIGASQATIAAVELAVSEGVTNVVVHAYRDAAEPGVVEVAATQASGELWVIVADAGLGLRPRPDSPGLGLGLGLIAQVSDGVDLVQPVSGGLELRMRFVVDPTNADPLA
;
A
#
# COMPACT_ATOMS: atom_id res chain seq x y z
N MET A 1 -61.01 18.95 -47.35
CA MET A 1 -61.31 17.60 -47.92
C MET A 1 -60.21 16.65 -47.45
N LYS A 2 -60.58 15.54 -46.81
CA LYS A 2 -59.86 14.33 -46.40
C LYS A 2 -58.83 14.43 -45.25
N ARG A 3 -59.21 13.94 -44.10
CA ARG A 3 -59.10 12.68 -43.35
C ARG A 3 -57.70 12.55 -42.65
N ALA A 4 -57.70 12.67 -41.34
CA ALA A 4 -57.85 11.68 -40.29
C ALA A 4 -56.96 10.41 -40.49
N GLY A 5 -55.98 10.28 -39.63
CA GLY A 5 -55.16 9.07 -39.42
C GLY A 5 -54.69 9.05 -37.98
N SER A 6 -55.47 8.37 -37.13
CA SER A 6 -55.14 8.03 -35.75
C SER A 6 -54.16 6.87 -35.75
N SER A 7 -53.16 6.93 -34.93
CA SER A 7 -52.49 5.73 -34.46
C SER A 7 -51.99 5.90 -33.02
N SER A 8 -52.43 5.00 -32.23
CA SER A 8 -52.31 4.77 -30.82
C SER A 8 -50.86 4.66 -30.34
N PRO A 9 -50.58 4.99 -29.10
CA PRO A 9 -49.22 4.83 -28.55
C PRO A 9 -48.96 3.37 -28.13
N ALA A 10 -47.86 2.81 -28.59
CA ALA A 10 -47.36 1.52 -28.17
C ALA A 10 -46.76 1.57 -26.76
N SER A 11 -47.22 0.62 -25.98
CA SER A 11 -46.79 0.38 -24.59
C SER A 11 -45.27 0.21 -24.47
N ALA A 12 -44.69 0.97 -23.52
CA ALA A 12 -43.32 0.76 -23.04
C ALA A 12 -43.26 -0.52 -22.17
N PRO A 13 -42.23 -1.38 -22.31
CA PRO A 13 -42.03 -2.49 -21.39
C PRO A 13 -41.43 -1.99 -20.07
N ARG A 14 -42.04 -2.42 -18.97
CA ARG A 14 -41.53 -2.23 -17.59
C ARG A 14 -40.14 -2.85 -17.43
N ALA A 15 -39.17 -2.01 -17.08
CA ALA A 15 -37.87 -2.47 -16.61
C ALA A 15 -38.02 -3.18 -15.26
N ARG A 16 -37.64 -4.46 -15.22
CA ARG A 16 -37.49 -5.22 -13.98
C ARG A 16 -36.22 -4.73 -13.28
N LYS A 17 -36.39 -4.26 -12.04
CA LYS A 17 -35.32 -4.04 -11.07
C LYS A 17 -34.84 -5.40 -10.56
N ASP A 18 -33.89 -6.00 -11.21
CA ASP A 18 -33.09 -7.06 -10.59
C ASP A 18 -31.85 -6.40 -10.00
N GLY A 19 -31.98 -6.08 -8.71
CA GLY A 19 -30.90 -5.67 -7.85
C GLY A 19 -29.97 -6.85 -7.57
N ARG A 20 -29.05 -7.11 -8.48
CA ARG A 20 -27.93 -7.99 -8.20
C ARG A 20 -26.75 -7.11 -7.82
N ALA A 21 -26.56 -6.94 -6.50
CA ALA A 21 -25.33 -6.42 -5.96
C ALA A 21 -24.16 -7.23 -6.55
N ARG A 22 -23.39 -6.58 -7.42
CA ARG A 22 -22.09 -7.12 -7.82
C ARG A 22 -21.19 -6.96 -6.61
N SER A 23 -20.97 -8.08 -5.93
CA SER A 23 -19.82 -8.25 -5.05
C SER A 23 -18.58 -7.87 -5.88
N THR A 24 -17.99 -6.74 -5.58
CA THR A 24 -16.63 -6.42 -6.03
C THR A 24 -15.74 -7.43 -5.35
N ALA A 25 -15.37 -8.46 -6.12
CA ALA A 25 -14.33 -9.37 -5.73
C ALA A 25 -13.08 -8.53 -5.46
N ALA A 26 -12.60 -8.61 -4.22
CA ALA A 26 -11.32 -8.09 -3.81
C ALA A 26 -10.26 -8.49 -4.84
N SER A 27 -9.60 -7.50 -5.42
CA SER A 27 -8.36 -7.71 -6.17
C SER A 27 -7.39 -8.36 -5.20
N GLY A 28 -7.18 -9.66 -5.36
CA GLY A 28 -6.27 -10.41 -4.53
C GLY A 28 -4.90 -9.77 -4.65
N SER A 29 -4.39 -9.28 -3.53
CA SER A 29 -3.00 -8.88 -3.36
C SER A 29 -2.12 -10.00 -3.94
N ALA A 30 -1.26 -9.64 -4.91
CA ALA A 30 -0.34 -10.57 -5.57
C ALA A 30 0.83 -10.99 -4.65
N PHE A 31 0.60 -10.92 -3.33
CA PHE A 31 1.54 -11.39 -2.33
C PHE A 31 1.48 -12.91 -2.23
N ALA A 32 2.33 -13.60 -2.96
CA ALA A 32 2.72 -14.95 -2.59
C ALA A 32 3.49 -14.85 -1.27
N SER A 33 2.82 -15.14 -0.15
CA SER A 33 3.50 -15.36 1.12
C SER A 33 4.58 -16.42 0.92
N PRO A 34 5.84 -16.18 1.32
CA PRO A 34 6.84 -17.23 1.29
C PRO A 34 6.32 -18.41 2.13
N SER A 35 6.45 -19.63 1.57
CA SER A 35 5.98 -20.87 2.21
C SER A 35 6.81 -21.17 3.46
N GLY A 36 6.38 -20.63 4.58
CA GLY A 36 6.92 -20.82 5.90
C GLY A 36 6.08 -19.93 6.80
N ALA A 37 5.15 -20.51 7.56
CA ALA A 37 4.10 -19.80 8.28
C ALA A 37 4.66 -18.86 9.36
N GLY A 38 5.19 -17.72 8.96
CA GLY A 38 5.47 -16.59 9.82
C GLY A 38 4.23 -15.72 10.02
N GLU A 39 4.24 -14.89 11.04
CA GLU A 39 3.21 -13.88 11.22
C GLU A 39 3.21 -12.90 10.04
N SER A 40 2.02 -12.46 9.61
CA SER A 40 1.87 -11.47 8.55
C SER A 40 0.62 -10.62 8.75
N PHE A 41 0.62 -9.42 8.19
CA PHE A 41 -0.58 -8.61 7.98
C PHE A 41 -0.51 -7.86 6.65
N SER A 42 -1.67 -7.51 6.09
CA SER A 42 -1.82 -6.59 4.98
C SER A 42 -3.04 -5.71 5.23
N ARG A 43 -2.90 -4.40 4.98
CA ARG A 43 -3.97 -3.41 5.17
C ARG A 43 -3.85 -2.29 4.16
N GLU A 44 -4.99 -1.73 3.79
CA GLU A 44 -5.12 -0.53 2.99
C GLU A 44 -5.45 0.67 3.87
N TYR A 45 -4.88 1.83 3.51
CA TYR A 45 -5.11 3.11 4.18
C TYR A 45 -5.31 4.20 3.12
N PRO A 46 -6.10 5.23 3.38
CA PRO A 46 -6.16 6.38 2.48
C PRO A 46 -4.78 7.06 2.42
N ALA A 47 -4.37 7.52 1.23
CA ALA A 47 -3.09 8.22 1.06
C ALA A 47 -3.20 9.67 1.59
N LEU A 48 -3.35 9.81 2.90
CA LEU A 48 -3.49 11.07 3.64
C LEU A 48 -2.36 11.24 4.66
N PRO A 49 -1.99 12.47 5.03
CA PRO A 49 -0.93 12.72 6.01
C PRO A 49 -1.11 11.99 7.35
N GLU A 50 -2.36 11.86 7.81
CA GLU A 50 -2.72 11.16 9.04
C GLU A 50 -2.39 9.67 9.00
N SER A 51 -2.44 9.07 7.82
CA SER A 51 -2.14 7.65 7.62
C SER A 51 -0.68 7.31 7.89
N VAL A 52 0.25 8.26 7.75
CA VAL A 52 1.68 8.05 8.04
C VAL A 52 1.88 7.56 9.47
N ALA A 53 1.29 8.25 10.45
CA ALA A 53 1.41 7.89 11.86
C ALA A 53 0.70 6.56 12.18
N ILE A 54 -0.46 6.32 11.57
CA ILE A 54 -1.25 5.09 11.78
C ILE A 54 -0.50 3.87 11.24
N VAL A 55 -0.01 3.95 10.02
CA VAL A 55 0.75 2.86 9.37
C VAL A 55 2.04 2.58 10.14
N ARG A 56 2.80 3.62 10.48
CA ARG A 56 4.01 3.51 11.28
C ARG A 56 3.75 2.76 12.57
N ALA A 57 2.73 3.15 13.34
CA ALA A 57 2.38 2.50 14.59
C ALA A 57 2.00 1.02 14.39
N ALA A 58 1.27 0.69 13.32
CA ALA A 58 0.89 -0.68 13.01
C ALA A 58 2.10 -1.57 12.69
N VAL A 59 3.05 -1.07 11.88
CA VAL A 59 4.26 -1.84 11.51
C VAL A 59 5.22 -1.96 12.69
N VAL A 60 5.39 -0.90 13.49
CA VAL A 60 6.19 -0.93 14.74
C VAL A 60 5.62 -1.95 15.72
N ALA A 61 4.30 -1.97 15.93
CA ALA A 61 3.65 -2.96 16.78
C ALA A 61 3.88 -4.40 16.27
N PHE A 62 3.87 -4.59 14.95
CA PHE A 62 4.20 -5.89 14.34
C PHE A 62 5.66 -6.27 14.59
N ALA A 63 6.61 -5.36 14.34
CA ALA A 63 8.04 -5.57 14.58
C ALA A 63 8.33 -5.92 16.05
N THR A 64 7.69 -5.21 16.99
CA THR A 64 7.80 -5.48 18.43
C THR A 64 7.28 -6.89 18.77
N ARG A 65 6.12 -7.28 18.23
CA ARG A 65 5.49 -8.58 18.49
C ARG A 65 6.36 -9.74 18.01
N ILE A 66 7.06 -9.60 16.90
CA ILE A 66 7.97 -10.63 16.36
C ILE A 66 9.34 -10.64 17.03
N GLY A 67 9.56 -9.79 18.05
CA GLY A 67 10.80 -9.77 18.83
C GLY A 67 11.96 -9.01 18.17
N ALA A 68 11.68 -8.03 17.29
CA ALA A 68 12.72 -7.19 16.72
C ALA A 68 13.44 -6.36 17.80
N SER A 69 14.73 -6.14 17.63
CA SER A 69 15.53 -5.29 18.51
C SER A 69 15.07 -3.83 18.46
N GLN A 70 15.38 -3.05 19.49
CA GLN A 70 15.06 -1.61 19.51
C GLN A 70 15.71 -0.87 18.32
N ALA A 71 16.92 -1.27 17.93
CA ALA A 71 17.59 -0.70 16.77
C ALA A 71 16.84 -1.02 15.47
N THR A 72 16.40 -2.27 15.30
CA THR A 72 15.57 -2.69 14.15
C THR A 72 14.22 -1.96 14.16
N ILE A 73 13.57 -1.82 15.32
CA ILE A 73 12.30 -1.09 15.45
C ILE A 73 12.48 0.38 15.02
N ALA A 74 13.54 1.05 15.46
CA ALA A 74 13.82 2.43 15.07
C ALA A 74 14.09 2.57 13.55
N ALA A 75 14.80 1.62 12.97
CA ALA A 75 15.04 1.56 11.53
C ALA A 75 13.74 1.37 10.74
N VAL A 76 12.88 0.45 11.18
CA VAL A 76 11.54 0.20 10.61
C VAL A 76 10.67 1.45 10.71
N GLU A 77 10.63 2.09 11.88
CA GLU A 77 9.85 3.31 12.12
C GLU A 77 10.21 4.41 11.12
N LEU A 78 11.51 4.63 10.92
CA LEU A 78 12.01 5.64 10.00
C LEU A 78 11.69 5.28 8.55
N ALA A 79 12.04 4.07 8.12
CA ALA A 79 11.86 3.62 6.75
C ALA A 79 10.38 3.60 6.33
N VAL A 80 9.48 3.13 7.20
CA VAL A 80 8.04 3.13 6.94
C VAL A 80 7.48 4.55 6.87
N SER A 81 7.93 5.45 7.75
CA SER A 81 7.49 6.85 7.72
C SER A 81 7.85 7.51 6.39
N GLU A 82 9.07 7.32 5.93
CA GLU A 82 9.54 7.84 4.63
C GLU A 82 8.78 7.19 3.46
N GLY A 83 8.63 5.85 3.46
CA GLY A 83 7.93 5.13 2.41
C GLY A 83 6.47 5.58 2.24
N VAL A 84 5.72 5.68 3.35
CA VAL A 84 4.32 6.13 3.32
C VAL A 84 4.22 7.62 2.97
N THR A 85 5.14 8.46 3.45
CA THR A 85 5.19 9.88 3.10
C THR A 85 5.41 10.05 1.59
N ASN A 86 6.26 9.22 0.98
CA ASN A 86 6.47 9.24 -0.47
C ASN A 86 5.18 8.95 -1.23
N VAL A 87 4.37 7.98 -0.80
CA VAL A 87 3.06 7.72 -1.41
C VAL A 87 2.13 8.91 -1.25
N VAL A 88 1.97 9.43 -0.02
CA VAL A 88 1.07 10.56 0.27
C VAL A 88 1.42 11.80 -0.54
N VAL A 89 2.70 12.11 -0.68
CA VAL A 89 3.17 13.35 -1.34
C VAL A 89 3.25 13.20 -2.85
N HIS A 90 3.58 12.01 -3.36
CA HIS A 90 4.01 11.85 -4.75
C HIS A 90 3.10 10.99 -5.61
N ALA A 91 2.49 9.93 -5.05
CA ALA A 91 1.78 8.94 -5.85
C ALA A 91 0.49 9.48 -6.49
N TYR A 92 -0.23 10.35 -5.79
CA TYR A 92 -1.56 10.82 -6.19
C TYR A 92 -1.65 12.34 -6.37
N ARG A 93 -0.53 13.01 -6.61
CA ARG A 93 -0.47 14.48 -6.69
C ARG A 93 -1.45 15.10 -7.69
N ASP A 94 -1.68 14.44 -8.81
CA ASP A 94 -2.54 14.95 -9.89
C ASP A 94 -3.94 14.32 -9.83
N ALA A 95 -4.26 13.55 -8.79
CA ALA A 95 -5.58 12.94 -8.59
C ALA A 95 -6.54 13.91 -7.90
N ALA A 96 -7.82 13.86 -8.28
CA ALA A 96 -8.86 14.69 -7.66
C ALA A 96 -9.23 14.21 -6.25
N GLU A 97 -9.05 12.91 -5.98
CA GLU A 97 -9.36 12.26 -4.71
C GLU A 97 -8.10 11.58 -4.16
N PRO A 98 -7.98 11.44 -2.84
CA PRO A 98 -6.89 10.68 -2.23
C PRO A 98 -6.90 9.23 -2.72
N GLY A 99 -5.73 8.71 -3.11
CA GLY A 99 -5.59 7.31 -3.43
C GLY A 99 -5.45 6.43 -2.19
N VAL A 100 -4.91 5.23 -2.39
CA VAL A 100 -4.74 4.22 -1.36
C VAL A 100 -3.26 3.87 -1.25
N VAL A 101 -2.78 3.74 -0.02
CA VAL A 101 -1.51 3.09 0.30
C VAL A 101 -1.80 1.70 0.86
N GLU A 102 -1.26 0.68 0.22
CA GLU A 102 -1.30 -0.70 0.71
C GLU A 102 -0.01 -0.99 1.48
N VAL A 103 -0.15 -1.57 2.68
CA VAL A 103 0.99 -1.91 3.53
C VAL A 103 0.88 -3.35 3.97
N ALA A 104 1.93 -4.12 3.71
CA ALA A 104 2.05 -5.49 4.18
C ALA A 104 3.35 -5.66 4.98
N ALA A 105 3.29 -6.52 5.99
CA ALA A 105 4.47 -6.95 6.74
C ALA A 105 4.41 -8.46 6.97
N THR A 106 5.57 -9.11 6.83
CA THR A 106 5.70 -10.57 6.98
C THR A 106 7.02 -10.90 7.66
N GLN A 107 6.98 -11.80 8.64
CA GLN A 107 8.18 -12.41 9.20
C GLN A 107 8.46 -13.72 8.47
N ALA A 108 9.67 -13.88 7.96
CA ALA A 108 10.12 -15.13 7.35
C ALA A 108 11.63 -15.30 7.54
N SER A 109 12.07 -16.49 7.94
CA SER A 109 13.51 -16.86 7.99
C SER A 109 14.39 -15.91 8.81
N GLY A 110 13.87 -15.35 9.91
CA GLY A 110 14.62 -14.39 10.73
C GLY A 110 14.68 -12.97 10.16
N GLU A 111 13.86 -12.68 9.18
CA GLU A 111 13.75 -11.36 8.55
C GLU A 111 12.32 -10.82 8.68
N LEU A 112 12.24 -9.51 8.78
CA LEU A 112 11.00 -8.74 8.62
C LEU A 112 11.01 -8.13 7.22
N TRP A 113 10.01 -8.46 6.45
CA TRP A 113 9.72 -7.83 5.17
C TRP A 113 8.57 -6.85 5.33
N VAL A 114 8.77 -5.63 4.91
CA VAL A 114 7.73 -4.59 4.88
C VAL A 114 7.59 -4.10 3.46
N ILE A 115 6.35 -4.00 3.01
CA ILE A 115 6.02 -3.51 1.69
C ILE A 115 5.05 -2.36 1.81
N VAL A 116 5.37 -1.29 1.09
CA VAL A 116 4.51 -0.12 0.91
C VAL A 116 4.24 0.02 -0.57
N ALA A 117 2.97 -0.09 -0.97
CA ALA A 117 2.58 -0.05 -2.36
C ALA A 117 1.50 1.01 -2.61
N ASP A 118 1.48 1.53 -3.84
CA ASP A 118 0.45 2.42 -4.35
C ASP A 118 0.06 2.07 -5.79
N ALA A 119 -1.10 2.53 -6.23
CA ALA A 119 -1.58 2.42 -7.60
C ALA A 119 -1.51 3.77 -8.35
N GLY A 120 -0.69 4.69 -7.88
CA GLY A 120 -0.58 6.04 -8.42
C GLY A 120 0.31 6.15 -9.65
N LEU A 121 0.98 7.29 -9.78
CA LEU A 121 1.77 7.63 -10.97
C LEU A 121 3.05 6.82 -11.16
N GLY A 122 3.47 6.03 -10.14
CA GLY A 122 4.74 5.31 -10.13
C GLY A 122 5.97 6.24 -10.12
N LEU A 123 7.13 5.64 -10.38
CA LEU A 123 8.38 6.40 -10.49
C LEU A 123 8.39 7.21 -11.78
N ARG A 124 8.32 8.53 -11.64
CA ARG A 124 8.56 9.46 -12.75
C ARG A 124 9.79 10.29 -12.43
N PRO A 125 10.90 10.12 -13.17
CA PRO A 125 12.06 10.99 -13.05
C PRO A 125 11.63 12.45 -13.33
N ARG A 126 11.89 13.35 -12.39
CA ARG A 126 11.66 14.78 -12.59
C ARG A 126 12.95 15.51 -12.28
N PRO A 127 13.43 16.38 -13.21
CA PRO A 127 14.60 17.20 -12.96
C PRO A 127 14.42 18.21 -11.81
N ASP A 128 13.16 18.53 -11.47
CA ASP A 128 12.83 19.58 -10.49
C ASP A 128 12.34 19.03 -9.14
N SER A 129 12.54 17.75 -8.84
CA SER A 129 12.09 17.14 -7.59
C SER A 129 13.29 16.79 -6.70
N PRO A 130 13.78 17.72 -5.86
CA PRO A 130 14.94 17.47 -4.99
C PRO A 130 14.64 16.45 -3.87
N GLY A 131 13.38 15.98 -3.75
CA GLY A 131 12.94 15.16 -2.61
C GLY A 131 12.96 13.65 -2.78
N LEU A 132 12.86 13.11 -4.01
CA LEU A 132 12.79 11.64 -4.21
C LEU A 132 14.10 10.92 -3.89
N GLY A 133 15.22 11.66 -3.92
CA GLY A 133 16.55 11.08 -3.66
C GLY A 133 16.88 10.92 -2.18
N LEU A 134 16.42 11.81 -1.31
CA LEU A 134 16.81 11.80 0.10
C LEU A 134 16.07 10.73 0.90
N GLY A 135 14.75 10.59 0.73
CA GLY A 135 13.96 9.59 1.46
C GLY A 135 14.33 8.16 1.11
N LEU A 136 14.48 7.83 -0.18
CA LEU A 136 14.92 6.50 -0.61
C LEU A 136 16.36 6.20 -0.19
N GLY A 137 17.25 7.19 -0.21
CA GLY A 137 18.61 7.06 0.31
C GLY A 137 18.62 6.76 1.81
N LEU A 138 17.74 7.39 2.57
CA LEU A 138 17.60 7.16 4.00
C LEU A 138 17.04 5.76 4.29
N ILE A 139 16.01 5.33 3.55
CA ILE A 139 15.47 3.97 3.64
C ILE A 139 16.57 2.94 3.37
N ALA A 140 17.34 3.11 2.28
CA ALA A 140 18.43 2.21 1.93
C ALA A 140 19.57 2.19 2.97
N GLN A 141 19.74 3.26 3.73
CA GLN A 141 20.75 3.35 4.78
C GLN A 141 20.35 2.59 6.06
N VAL A 142 19.05 2.56 6.38
CA VAL A 142 18.56 1.97 7.63
C VAL A 142 17.99 0.56 7.48
N SER A 143 17.77 0.08 6.25
CA SER A 143 17.28 -1.27 5.96
C SER A 143 18.43 -2.18 5.49
N ASP A 144 18.29 -3.48 5.72
CA ASP A 144 19.24 -4.51 5.24
C ASP A 144 19.06 -4.85 3.76
N GLY A 145 18.01 -4.35 3.15
CA GLY A 145 17.72 -4.46 1.72
C GLY A 145 16.51 -3.64 1.33
N VAL A 146 16.58 -3.06 0.13
CA VAL A 146 15.49 -2.28 -0.45
C VAL A 146 15.37 -2.58 -1.94
N ASP A 147 14.15 -2.83 -2.37
CA ASP A 147 13.80 -2.99 -3.78
C ASP A 147 12.65 -2.06 -4.15
N LEU A 148 12.73 -1.47 -5.34
CA LEU A 148 11.65 -0.70 -5.94
C LEU A 148 11.14 -1.46 -7.16
N VAL A 149 9.88 -1.84 -7.11
CA VAL A 149 9.21 -2.55 -8.19
C VAL A 149 8.12 -1.67 -8.78
N GLN A 150 8.13 -1.52 -10.09
CA GLN A 150 7.05 -0.85 -10.81
C GLN A 150 6.20 -1.90 -11.51
N PRO A 151 5.00 -2.21 -10.97
CA PRO A 151 4.11 -3.19 -11.58
C PRO A 151 3.65 -2.75 -12.97
N VAL A 152 3.37 -3.71 -13.85
CA VAL A 152 2.83 -3.43 -15.19
C VAL A 152 1.46 -2.73 -15.11
N SER A 153 0.71 -2.97 -14.04
CA SER A 153 -0.57 -2.30 -13.73
C SER A 153 -0.45 -0.83 -13.37
N GLY A 154 0.76 -0.32 -13.18
CA GLY A 154 1.04 1.02 -12.68
C GLY A 154 1.31 1.06 -11.18
N GLY A 155 1.62 2.26 -10.66
CA GLY A 155 1.98 2.44 -9.26
C GLY A 155 3.43 2.13 -8.94
N LEU A 156 3.73 2.03 -7.65
CA LEU A 156 5.05 1.70 -7.12
C LEU A 156 4.91 0.76 -5.93
N GLU A 157 5.82 -0.19 -5.82
CA GLU A 157 5.96 -1.08 -4.69
C GLU A 157 7.37 -0.95 -4.13
N LEU A 158 7.47 -0.45 -2.90
CA LEU A 158 8.69 -0.35 -2.12
C LEU A 158 8.75 -1.54 -1.18
N ARG A 159 9.74 -2.41 -1.38
CA ARG A 159 10.03 -3.57 -0.52
C ARG A 159 11.22 -3.27 0.35
N MET A 160 11.08 -3.44 1.65
CA MET A 160 12.12 -3.20 2.66
C MET A 160 12.34 -4.47 3.46
N ARG A 161 13.59 -4.80 3.72
CA ARG A 161 14.00 -5.97 4.47
C ARG A 161 14.81 -5.56 5.68
N PHE A 162 14.52 -6.18 6.83
CA PHE A 162 15.21 -5.97 8.08
C PHE A 162 15.55 -7.32 8.71
N VAL A 163 16.76 -7.51 9.15
CA VAL A 163 17.15 -8.70 9.93
C VAL A 163 16.56 -8.58 11.33
N VAL A 164 15.80 -9.60 11.73
CA VAL A 164 15.26 -9.73 13.08
C VAL A 164 16.16 -10.72 13.81
N ASP A 165 17.20 -10.20 14.46
CA ASP A 165 18.09 -11.02 15.28
C ASP A 165 17.50 -11.13 16.69
N PRO A 166 17.00 -12.30 17.10
CA PRO A 166 16.46 -12.49 18.46
C PRO A 166 17.53 -12.42 19.55
N THR A 167 18.82 -12.37 19.16
CA THR A 167 19.95 -12.40 20.09
C THR A 167 20.25 -11.04 20.72
N ASN A 168 19.61 -9.97 20.26
CA ASN A 168 19.83 -8.60 20.76
C ASN A 168 18.63 -8.06 21.56
N ALA A 169 17.85 -8.93 22.19
CA ALA A 169 16.99 -8.53 23.31
C ALA A 169 17.92 -7.96 24.40
N ASP A 170 17.68 -6.70 24.76
CA ASP A 170 18.45 -5.91 25.71
C ASP A 170 18.85 -6.73 26.93
N PRO A 171 20.17 -6.94 27.23
CA PRO A 171 20.59 -7.72 28.41
C PRO A 171 20.30 -7.02 29.74
N LEU A 172 19.58 -5.88 29.75
CA LEU A 172 19.28 -5.06 30.92
C LEU A 172 17.77 -4.84 31.15
N ALA A 173 16.89 -5.64 30.56
CA ALA A 173 15.45 -5.60 30.85
C ALA A 173 15.06 -6.57 31.98
#